data_0250d8cf1f9f70339266a01165be4ff1
#
_entry.id   0250d8cf1f9f70339266a01165be4ff1
#
_cell.length_a   1.000
_cell.length_b   1.000
_cell.length_c   1.000
_cell.angle_alpha   90.00
_cell.angle_beta   90.00
_cell.angle_gamma   90.00
#
_symmetry.space_group_name_H-M   'P 1'
#
loop_
_entity.id
_entity.type
_entity.pdbx_description
1 polymer ?
#
loop_
_entity_poly.entity_id
_entity_poly.type
_entity_poly.pdbx_seq_one_letter_code
_entity_poly.pdbx_strand_id
1 'polypeptide(L)'
;NGASEFSFVGNITNQDGAAINASLISLVSTDEKSRDGDEIESISSIKYFAPRIYSSQYRAVTSSDYESVLGYIYPNVESVTAFGGEEMSPPRFGKVFISVKPRNGDFLSDETKRELIQKLKSYAVAGIVPEFIDLKYLYVELKVNPYYNPSLNDDQENLKTGVSNALTQYSRSIDVNKFGGRFKYSKAVSLIDSVDSSITSNITLVTIRRNLKAVLGQFAQYEICYGNMFHTQESSYNIVSTGFTIEGVTETVYLADEVINRDKGRIFFFTYTEGGTPNIIKKNAGTVDYMHGEILID
;
A
#
# COMPACT_ATOMS: atom_id res chain seq x y z
N ASN A 1 11.88 19.42 -13.76
CA ASN A 1 13.05 18.61 -13.44
C ASN A 1 13.96 18.49 -14.64
N GLY A 2 15.27 18.56 -14.44
CA GLY A 2 16.25 18.38 -15.49
C GLY A 2 16.64 19.64 -16.25
N ALA A 3 16.28 20.84 -15.80
CA ALA A 3 16.76 22.07 -16.38
C ALA A 3 18.26 22.23 -16.10
N SER A 4 19.03 22.46 -17.15
CA SER A 4 20.47 22.69 -17.11
C SER A 4 20.87 24.07 -17.66
N GLU A 5 19.91 24.74 -18.31
CA GLU A 5 20.10 26.03 -18.91
C GLU A 5 19.17 27.05 -18.26
N PHE A 6 19.72 28.21 -17.93
CA PHE A 6 18.98 29.31 -17.32
C PHE A 6 19.22 30.57 -18.15
N SER A 7 18.18 31.36 -18.36
CA SER A 7 18.28 32.66 -18.95
C SER A 7 17.78 33.70 -17.97
N PHE A 8 18.43 34.85 -17.96
CA PHE A 8 17.98 35.98 -17.16
C PHE A 8 16.84 36.71 -17.89
N VAL A 9 15.71 36.87 -17.21
CA VAL A 9 14.56 37.64 -17.73
C VAL A 9 14.27 38.76 -16.74
N GLY A 10 14.62 39.99 -17.09
CA GLY A 10 14.37 41.18 -16.29
C GLY A 10 15.41 42.31 -16.52
N ASN A 11 15.19 43.43 -15.88
CA ASN A 11 16.13 44.58 -15.89
C ASN A 11 16.91 44.55 -14.58
N ILE A 12 18.22 44.50 -14.69
CA ILE A 12 19.13 44.69 -13.54
C ILE A 12 19.60 46.13 -13.56
N THR A 13 19.55 46.79 -12.42
CA THR A 13 20.13 48.14 -12.21
C THR A 13 21.27 48.05 -11.19
N ASN A 14 22.31 48.87 -11.36
CA ASN A 14 23.35 49.02 -10.35
C ASN A 14 22.81 49.82 -9.15
N GLN A 15 23.66 50.04 -8.13
CA GLN A 15 23.29 50.79 -6.93
C GLN A 15 22.88 52.24 -7.22
N ASP A 16 23.32 52.82 -8.34
CA ASP A 16 22.98 54.16 -8.79
C ASP A 16 21.72 54.21 -9.66
N GLY A 17 21.05 53.11 -9.86
CA GLY A 17 19.81 52.97 -10.66
C GLY A 17 20.04 52.88 -12.17
N ALA A 18 21.29 52.79 -12.64
CA ALA A 18 21.59 52.63 -14.06
C ALA A 18 21.42 51.19 -14.51
N ALA A 19 20.79 51.00 -15.68
CA ALA A 19 20.56 49.68 -16.25
C ALA A 19 21.87 48.96 -16.61
N ILE A 20 22.04 47.74 -16.16
CA ILE A 20 23.15 46.85 -16.53
C ILE A 20 22.75 46.10 -17.79
N ASN A 21 23.62 46.11 -18.80
CA ASN A 21 23.38 45.38 -20.03
C ASN A 21 23.41 43.85 -19.75
N ALA A 22 22.31 43.16 -20.06
CA ALA A 22 22.17 41.74 -19.85
C ALA A 22 23.27 40.89 -20.56
N SER A 23 23.88 41.41 -21.62
CA SER A 23 25.01 40.76 -22.32
C SER A 23 26.29 40.65 -21.49
N LEU A 24 26.41 41.45 -20.40
CA LEU A 24 27.55 41.41 -19.48
C LEU A 24 27.36 40.40 -18.35
N ILE A 25 26.20 39.75 -18.30
CA ILE A 25 25.87 38.75 -17.27
C ILE A 25 26.09 37.37 -17.86
N SER A 26 27.13 36.67 -17.43
CA SER A 26 27.29 35.27 -17.74
C SER A 26 26.64 34.45 -16.65
N LEU A 27 25.65 33.64 -17.07
CA LEU A 27 25.10 32.59 -16.20
C LEU A 27 25.99 31.35 -16.37
N VAL A 28 26.59 30.90 -15.30
CA VAL A 28 27.31 29.64 -15.29
C VAL A 28 26.26 28.53 -15.25
N SER A 29 26.15 27.74 -16.31
CA SER A 29 25.38 26.51 -16.28
C SER A 29 26.05 25.54 -15.32
N THR A 30 25.31 24.99 -14.37
CA THR A 30 25.80 23.93 -13.50
C THR A 30 25.76 22.62 -14.26
N ASP A 31 26.79 21.77 -14.13
CA ASP A 31 26.79 20.41 -14.70
C ASP A 31 25.68 19.53 -14.08
N GLU A 32 25.12 19.97 -12.97
CA GLU A 32 24.02 19.30 -12.31
C GLU A 32 22.66 19.86 -12.77
N LYS A 33 21.83 18.94 -13.28
CA LYS A 33 20.44 19.26 -13.61
C LYS A 33 19.64 19.55 -12.36
N SER A 34 18.65 20.45 -12.47
CA SER A 34 17.72 20.72 -11.36
C SER A 34 17.07 19.41 -10.87
N ARG A 35 17.09 19.18 -9.56
CA ARG A 35 16.50 18.04 -8.88
C ARG A 35 15.34 18.52 -7.99
N ASP A 36 14.55 17.56 -7.51
CA ASP A 36 13.49 17.76 -6.51
C ASP A 36 12.33 18.67 -6.93
N GLY A 37 12.14 18.93 -8.24
CA GLY A 37 10.90 19.51 -8.74
C GLY A 37 9.82 18.43 -8.88
N ASP A 38 8.62 18.71 -8.40
CA ASP A 38 7.46 17.85 -8.52
C ASP A 38 6.29 18.64 -9.13
N GLU A 39 5.17 17.96 -9.41
CA GLU A 39 3.94 18.62 -9.82
C GLU A 39 3.40 19.53 -8.71
N ILE A 40 2.56 20.49 -9.08
CA ILE A 40 1.93 21.40 -8.11
C ILE A 40 1.14 20.57 -7.09
N GLU A 41 1.40 20.81 -5.80
CA GLU A 41 0.70 20.12 -4.73
C GLU A 41 -0.81 20.32 -4.83
N SER A 42 -1.58 19.26 -4.65
CA SER A 42 -3.04 19.32 -4.70
C SER A 42 -3.62 20.13 -3.54
N ILE A 43 -4.72 20.85 -3.76
CA ILE A 43 -5.43 21.61 -2.72
C ILE A 43 -5.84 20.71 -1.54
N SER A 44 -6.18 19.45 -1.79
CA SER A 44 -6.52 18.48 -0.75
C SER A 44 -5.32 18.13 0.13
N SER A 45 -4.12 18.00 -0.46
CA SER A 45 -2.87 17.79 0.26
C SER A 45 -2.54 18.99 1.14
N ILE A 46 -2.60 20.19 0.57
CA ILE A 46 -2.35 21.46 1.31
C ILE A 46 -3.31 21.58 2.50
N LYS A 47 -4.61 21.36 2.29
CA LYS A 47 -5.62 21.40 3.36
C LYS A 47 -5.36 20.37 4.46
N TYR A 48 -4.77 19.24 4.11
CA TYR A 48 -4.46 18.19 5.07
C TYR A 48 -3.17 18.48 5.85
N PHE A 49 -2.09 18.83 5.18
CA PHE A 49 -0.76 18.96 5.81
C PHE A 49 -0.51 20.33 6.43
N ALA A 50 -0.89 21.44 5.79
CA ALA A 50 -0.53 22.78 6.26
C ALA A 50 -0.98 23.10 7.71
N PRO A 51 -2.24 22.81 8.14
CA PRO A 51 -2.64 23.06 9.51
C PRO A 51 -1.87 22.20 10.53
N ARG A 52 -1.51 20.96 10.14
CA ARG A 52 -0.79 20.02 10.99
C ARG A 52 0.65 20.43 11.20
N ILE A 53 1.35 20.85 10.14
CA ILE A 53 2.72 21.36 10.21
C ILE A 53 2.75 22.65 11.06
N TYR A 54 1.77 23.52 10.88
CA TYR A 54 1.65 24.73 11.69
C TYR A 54 1.46 24.40 13.18
N SER A 55 0.59 23.44 13.51
CA SER A 55 0.34 23.04 14.89
C SER A 55 1.54 22.34 15.54
N SER A 56 2.30 21.56 14.78
CA SER A 56 3.53 20.88 15.25
C SER A 56 4.70 21.82 15.48
N GLN A 57 4.63 23.06 14.98
CA GLN A 57 5.71 24.05 15.03
C GLN A 57 7.06 23.50 14.54
N TYR A 58 7.02 22.69 13.49
CA TYR A 58 8.19 21.98 12.93
C TYR A 58 8.90 21.04 13.92
N ARG A 59 8.19 20.49 14.88
CA ARG A 59 8.70 19.48 15.82
C ARG A 59 7.82 18.25 15.78
N ALA A 60 8.43 17.08 15.65
CA ALA A 60 7.72 15.81 15.67
C ALA A 60 7.73 15.25 17.11
N VAL A 61 6.63 15.37 17.81
CA VAL A 61 6.41 14.87 19.18
C VAL A 61 5.46 13.68 19.16
N THR A 62 4.34 13.81 18.47
CA THR A 62 3.32 12.77 18.32
C THR A 62 3.47 12.01 17.01
N SER A 63 2.87 10.82 16.91
CA SER A 63 2.83 10.06 15.65
C SER A 63 2.26 10.90 14.49
N SER A 64 1.22 11.67 14.73
CA SER A 64 0.62 12.57 13.73
C SER A 64 1.56 13.69 13.27
N ASP A 65 2.46 14.17 14.14
CA ASP A 65 3.48 15.15 13.76
C ASP A 65 4.51 14.52 12.81
N TYR A 66 4.93 13.28 13.07
CA TYR A 66 5.83 12.55 12.16
C TYR A 66 5.21 12.34 10.79
N GLU A 67 3.91 12.01 10.73
CA GLU A 67 3.17 11.91 9.46
C GLU A 67 3.17 13.22 8.69
N SER A 68 2.94 14.32 9.38
CA SER A 68 2.84 15.67 8.80
C SER A 68 4.20 16.18 8.33
N VAL A 69 5.23 16.04 9.16
CA VAL A 69 6.61 16.40 8.83
C VAL A 69 7.11 15.59 7.65
N LEU A 70 6.80 14.28 7.61
CA LEU A 70 7.22 13.45 6.50
C LEU A 70 6.58 13.87 5.18
N GLY A 71 5.28 14.20 5.18
CA GLY A 71 4.61 14.76 4.00
C GLY A 71 5.24 16.06 3.50
N TYR A 72 5.82 16.84 4.41
CA TYR A 72 6.54 18.07 4.06
C TYR A 72 7.94 17.80 3.47
N ILE A 73 8.74 16.92 4.07
CA ILE A 73 10.12 16.64 3.64
C ILE A 73 10.20 15.67 2.45
N TYR A 74 9.13 14.93 2.14
CA TYR A 74 9.04 13.98 1.05
C TYR A 74 7.72 14.12 0.29
N PRO A 75 7.61 15.06 -0.67
CA PRO A 75 6.37 15.34 -1.40
C PRO A 75 5.82 14.16 -2.20
N ASN A 76 6.68 13.18 -2.56
CA ASN A 76 6.29 11.98 -3.31
C ASN A 76 5.57 10.94 -2.42
N VAL A 77 5.01 11.36 -1.29
CA VAL A 77 4.20 10.51 -0.43
C VAL A 77 2.75 10.47 -0.90
N GLU A 78 2.17 9.28 -1.04
CA GLU A 78 0.74 9.09 -1.27
C GLU A 78 -0.01 8.95 0.05
N SER A 79 0.53 8.15 0.96
CA SER A 79 -0.01 7.94 2.29
C SER A 79 1.12 7.59 3.26
N VAL A 80 1.00 8.05 4.49
CA VAL A 80 1.94 7.77 5.57
C VAL A 80 1.16 7.40 6.83
N THR A 81 1.73 6.52 7.62
CA THR A 81 1.28 6.24 8.98
C THR A 81 2.49 6.13 9.91
N ALA A 82 2.32 6.63 11.11
CA ALA A 82 3.33 6.52 12.17
C ALA A 82 2.66 6.05 13.45
N PHE A 83 3.38 5.26 14.23
CA PHE A 83 2.93 4.80 15.55
C PHE A 83 4.10 4.62 16.50
N GLY A 84 3.83 4.70 17.79
CA GLY A 84 4.84 4.55 18.83
C GLY A 84 5.33 3.11 18.97
N GLY A 85 6.58 2.94 19.38
CA GLY A 85 7.13 1.61 19.62
C GLY A 85 6.49 0.86 20.78
N GLU A 86 5.74 1.53 21.64
CA GLU A 86 4.91 0.94 22.69
C GLU A 86 3.75 0.11 22.16
N GLU A 87 3.28 0.39 20.93
CA GLU A 87 2.22 -0.37 20.26
C GLU A 87 2.71 -1.68 19.65
N MET A 88 4.03 -1.89 19.60
CA MET A 88 4.63 -3.13 19.09
C MET A 88 4.53 -4.27 20.09
N SER A 89 4.49 -5.50 19.60
CA SER A 89 4.60 -6.71 20.42
C SER A 89 5.87 -7.49 20.01
N PRO A 90 6.92 -7.58 20.84
CA PRO A 90 7.11 -6.91 22.15
C PRO A 90 7.33 -5.39 22.01
N PRO A 91 6.97 -4.56 23.01
CA PRO A 91 7.13 -3.10 22.97
C PRO A 91 8.58 -2.67 22.78
N ARG A 92 8.80 -1.63 21.95
CA ARG A 92 10.12 -1.03 21.67
C ARG A 92 10.10 0.45 22.01
N PHE A 93 10.30 0.78 23.27
CA PHE A 93 10.28 2.16 23.76
C PHE A 93 11.41 3.02 23.14
N GLY A 94 11.15 4.34 23.02
CA GLY A 94 12.09 5.29 22.43
C GLY A 94 12.18 5.23 20.90
N LYS A 95 11.26 4.52 20.25
CA LYS A 95 11.19 4.43 18.79
C LYS A 95 9.81 4.87 18.29
N VAL A 96 9.81 5.49 17.11
CA VAL A 96 8.60 5.71 16.31
C VAL A 96 8.76 4.96 15.01
N PHE A 97 7.80 4.09 14.71
CA PHE A 97 7.74 3.33 13.47
C PHE A 97 6.92 4.09 12.44
N ILE A 98 7.48 4.17 11.24
CA ILE A 98 6.87 4.93 10.14
C ILE A 98 6.76 3.99 8.94
N SER A 99 5.57 3.96 8.35
CA SER A 99 5.32 3.26 7.10
C SER A 99 4.84 4.24 6.05
N VAL A 100 5.44 4.19 4.85
CA VAL A 100 5.20 5.17 3.79
C VAL A 100 4.84 4.46 2.52
N LYS A 101 3.74 4.89 1.90
CA LYS A 101 3.38 4.54 0.54
C LYS A 101 3.80 5.66 -0.39
N PRO A 102 4.78 5.45 -1.29
CA PRO A 102 5.13 6.43 -2.30
C PRO A 102 4.06 6.50 -3.40
N ARG A 103 3.94 7.64 -4.08
CA ARG A 103 3.05 7.79 -5.26
C ARG A 103 3.52 6.94 -6.43
N ASN A 104 4.83 6.84 -6.60
CA ASN A 104 5.45 6.09 -7.67
C ASN A 104 6.18 4.88 -7.07
N GLY A 105 5.62 3.68 -7.25
CA GLY A 105 6.18 2.44 -6.75
C GLY A 105 5.49 1.89 -5.50
N ASP A 106 5.86 0.68 -5.14
CA ASP A 106 5.25 -0.05 -4.02
C ASP A 106 6.01 0.11 -2.71
N PHE A 107 7.33 0.40 -2.77
CA PHE A 107 8.19 0.48 -1.59
C PHE A 107 9.20 1.63 -1.73
N LEU A 108 9.64 2.16 -0.59
CA LEU A 108 10.80 3.05 -0.54
C LEU A 108 12.10 2.25 -0.67
N SER A 109 13.07 2.80 -1.43
CA SER A 109 14.42 2.25 -1.45
C SER A 109 15.12 2.44 -0.09
N ASP A 110 16.07 1.57 0.24
CA ASP A 110 16.81 1.68 1.49
C ASP A 110 17.66 2.98 1.57
N GLU A 111 18.08 3.48 0.42
CA GLU A 111 18.76 4.79 0.30
C GLU A 111 17.83 5.91 0.73
N THR A 112 16.63 5.97 0.12
CA THR A 112 15.60 6.96 0.46
C THR A 112 15.21 6.88 1.94
N LYS A 113 15.05 5.68 2.49
CA LYS A 113 14.77 5.49 3.92
C LYS A 113 15.86 6.10 4.80
N ARG A 114 17.14 5.88 4.48
CA ARG A 114 18.29 6.45 5.23
C ARG A 114 18.30 7.98 5.16
N GLU A 115 18.10 8.54 3.99
CA GLU A 115 18.03 9.99 3.78
C GLU A 115 16.89 10.62 4.60
N LEU A 116 15.69 10.02 4.53
CA LEU A 116 14.53 10.49 5.28
C LEU A 116 14.72 10.39 6.80
N ILE A 117 15.38 9.33 7.29
CA ILE A 117 15.74 9.22 8.72
C ILE A 117 16.65 10.37 9.15
N GLN A 118 17.64 10.74 8.32
CA GLN A 118 18.53 11.85 8.64
C GLN A 118 17.78 13.18 8.69
N LYS A 119 16.89 13.42 7.72
CA LYS A 119 16.05 14.63 7.68
C LYS A 119 15.09 14.65 8.89
N LEU A 120 14.44 13.55 9.22
CA LEU A 120 13.50 13.46 10.35
C LEU A 120 14.18 13.69 11.71
N LYS A 121 15.44 13.32 11.87
CA LYS A 121 16.19 13.58 13.12
C LYS A 121 16.27 15.06 13.50
N SER A 122 16.24 15.99 12.53
CA SER A 122 16.24 17.42 12.82
C SER A 122 14.92 17.94 13.38
N TYR A 123 13.83 17.18 13.21
CA TYR A 123 12.50 17.49 13.70
C TYR A 123 12.13 16.67 14.95
N ALA A 124 12.79 15.53 15.17
CA ALA A 124 12.51 14.62 16.27
C ALA A 124 12.94 15.18 17.62
N VAL A 125 12.19 14.86 18.67
CA VAL A 125 12.57 15.15 20.06
C VAL A 125 13.73 14.23 20.48
N ALA A 126 14.63 14.75 21.30
CA ALA A 126 15.76 14.00 21.83
C ALA A 126 15.30 12.70 22.53
N GLY A 127 15.95 11.60 22.19
CA GLY A 127 15.63 10.26 22.75
C GLY A 127 14.62 9.45 21.94
N ILE A 128 13.99 10.01 20.91
CA ILE A 128 13.09 9.27 20.01
C ILE A 128 13.79 9.04 18.67
N VAL A 129 13.82 7.76 18.25
CA VAL A 129 14.47 7.36 17.01
C VAL A 129 13.42 6.90 16.00
N PRO A 130 13.27 7.60 14.86
CA PRO A 130 12.40 7.15 13.78
C PRO A 130 13.00 5.94 13.06
N GLU A 131 12.15 4.95 12.78
CA GLU A 131 12.52 3.72 12.06
C GLU A 131 11.45 3.45 10.98
N PHE A 132 11.89 3.16 9.75
CA PHE A 132 10.95 2.80 8.68
C PHE A 132 10.67 1.31 8.69
N ILE A 133 9.40 0.95 8.55
CA ILE A 133 8.95 -0.42 8.34
C ILE A 133 8.27 -0.55 6.98
N ASP A 134 8.42 -1.73 6.39
CA ASP A 134 7.85 -2.00 5.08
C ASP A 134 6.32 -2.16 5.15
N LEU A 135 5.68 -1.78 4.05
CA LEU A 135 4.25 -1.90 3.87
C LEU A 135 3.81 -3.36 3.82
N LYS A 136 2.71 -3.66 4.51
CA LYS A 136 1.99 -4.92 4.37
C LYS A 136 0.70 -4.68 3.58
N TYR A 137 0.68 -5.07 2.31
CA TYR A 137 -0.50 -4.92 1.45
C TYR A 137 -1.55 -5.99 1.74
N LEU A 138 -2.80 -5.56 1.81
CA LEU A 138 -3.97 -6.41 1.70
C LEU A 138 -4.57 -6.23 0.30
N TYR A 139 -4.52 -7.28 -0.51
CA TYR A 139 -5.10 -7.26 -1.84
C TYR A 139 -6.55 -7.70 -1.76
N VAL A 140 -7.42 -6.95 -2.41
CA VAL A 140 -8.84 -7.29 -2.60
C VAL A 140 -9.02 -7.68 -4.06
N GLU A 141 -9.31 -8.94 -4.29
CA GLU A 141 -9.51 -9.50 -5.62
C GLU A 141 -11.00 -9.67 -5.89
N LEU A 142 -11.45 -9.19 -7.04
CA LEU A 142 -12.85 -9.24 -7.44
C LEU A 142 -13.01 -10.14 -8.66
N LYS A 143 -13.90 -11.13 -8.55
CA LYS A 143 -14.38 -11.90 -9.69
C LYS A 143 -15.79 -11.41 -10.02
N VAL A 144 -15.91 -10.66 -11.11
CA VAL A 144 -17.13 -9.96 -11.50
C VAL A 144 -17.77 -10.65 -12.71
N ASN A 145 -19.03 -11.01 -12.58
CA ASN A 145 -19.85 -11.51 -13.68
C ASN A 145 -21.03 -10.56 -13.89
N PRO A 146 -20.91 -9.52 -14.78
CA PRO A 146 -22.01 -8.63 -15.09
C PRO A 146 -22.99 -9.31 -16.07
N TYR A 147 -24.27 -9.09 -15.85
CA TYR A 147 -25.35 -9.47 -16.75
C TYR A 147 -25.84 -8.22 -17.48
N TYR A 148 -25.95 -8.29 -18.80
CA TYR A 148 -26.33 -7.14 -19.61
C TYR A 148 -27.37 -7.50 -20.66
N ASN A 149 -28.09 -6.51 -21.14
CA ASN A 149 -29.07 -6.66 -22.22
C ASN A 149 -28.40 -6.38 -23.58
N PRO A 150 -28.21 -7.40 -24.44
CA PRO A 150 -27.53 -7.22 -25.71
C PRO A 150 -28.32 -6.37 -26.73
N SER A 151 -29.63 -6.16 -26.50
CA SER A 151 -30.42 -5.26 -27.33
C SER A 151 -30.11 -3.77 -27.10
N LEU A 152 -29.52 -3.42 -25.97
CA LEU A 152 -29.12 -2.04 -25.64
C LEU A 152 -27.63 -1.78 -25.95
N ASN A 153 -26.79 -2.78 -25.78
CA ASN A 153 -25.39 -2.70 -26.09
C ASN A 153 -24.87 -4.10 -26.46
N ASP A 154 -24.34 -4.23 -27.67
CA ASP A 154 -23.83 -5.50 -28.21
C ASP A 154 -22.31 -5.64 -28.10
N ASP A 155 -21.62 -4.59 -27.66
CA ASP A 155 -20.16 -4.58 -27.53
C ASP A 155 -19.70 -5.08 -26.13
N GLN A 156 -19.57 -6.39 -26.02
CA GLN A 156 -19.12 -7.06 -24.78
C GLN A 156 -17.72 -6.63 -24.33
N GLU A 157 -16.78 -6.41 -25.26
CA GLU A 157 -15.41 -6.04 -24.91
C GLU A 157 -15.34 -4.60 -24.40
N ASN A 158 -16.14 -3.70 -24.95
CA ASN A 158 -16.24 -2.33 -24.45
C ASN A 158 -16.83 -2.30 -23.03
N LEU A 159 -17.89 -3.07 -22.77
CA LEU A 159 -18.46 -3.22 -21.43
C LEU A 159 -17.43 -3.78 -20.42
N LYS A 160 -16.70 -4.81 -20.78
CA LYS A 160 -15.64 -5.39 -19.94
C LYS A 160 -14.53 -4.38 -19.63
N THR A 161 -14.10 -3.64 -20.64
CA THR A 161 -13.09 -2.57 -20.50
C THR A 161 -13.62 -1.45 -19.59
N GLY A 162 -14.87 -1.04 -19.78
CA GLY A 162 -15.54 -0.04 -18.95
C GLY A 162 -15.58 -0.44 -17.48
N VAL A 163 -16.00 -1.67 -17.18
CA VAL A 163 -16.03 -2.22 -15.81
C VAL A 163 -14.62 -2.28 -15.22
N SER A 164 -13.62 -2.75 -15.99
CA SER A 164 -12.23 -2.81 -15.55
C SER A 164 -11.68 -1.43 -15.22
N ASN A 165 -11.96 -0.43 -16.06
CA ASN A 165 -11.52 0.95 -15.84
C ASN A 165 -12.19 1.57 -14.60
N ALA A 166 -13.49 1.36 -14.41
CA ALA A 166 -14.23 1.86 -13.25
C ALA A 166 -13.68 1.27 -11.94
N LEU A 167 -13.42 -0.03 -11.90
CA LEU A 167 -12.81 -0.70 -10.74
C LEU A 167 -11.36 -0.26 -10.51
N THR A 168 -10.58 -0.05 -11.58
CA THR A 168 -9.21 0.46 -11.49
C THR A 168 -9.20 1.88 -10.93
N GLN A 169 -10.12 2.74 -11.36
CA GLN A 169 -10.27 4.08 -10.81
C GLN A 169 -10.68 4.05 -9.33
N TYR A 170 -11.59 3.15 -8.95
CA TYR A 170 -11.99 2.96 -7.56
C TYR A 170 -10.81 2.49 -6.69
N SER A 171 -10.01 1.54 -7.18
CA SER A 171 -8.84 1.03 -6.46
C SER A 171 -7.78 2.11 -6.18
N ARG A 172 -7.68 3.11 -7.07
CA ARG A 172 -6.77 4.26 -6.91
C ARG A 172 -7.36 5.39 -6.09
N SER A 173 -8.64 5.29 -5.70
CA SER A 173 -9.28 6.34 -4.91
C SER A 173 -8.70 6.41 -3.50
N ILE A 174 -8.74 7.61 -2.93
CA ILE A 174 -8.25 7.89 -1.57
C ILE A 174 -9.00 7.08 -0.49
N ASP A 175 -10.21 6.60 -0.79
CA ASP A 175 -11.02 5.79 0.13
C ASP A 175 -10.42 4.41 0.38
N VAL A 176 -9.77 3.83 -0.64
CA VAL A 176 -9.23 2.47 -0.62
C VAL A 176 -7.70 2.48 -0.53
N ASN A 177 -7.05 3.38 -1.28
CA ASN A 177 -5.61 3.38 -1.50
C ASN A 177 -4.82 4.22 -0.48
N LYS A 178 -5.13 4.09 0.81
CA LYS A 178 -4.44 4.75 1.92
C LYS A 178 -4.35 3.84 3.13
N PHE A 179 -3.51 4.19 4.10
CA PHE A 179 -3.53 3.53 5.41
C PHE A 179 -4.91 3.67 6.07
N GLY A 180 -5.43 2.56 6.58
CA GLY A 180 -6.80 2.51 7.13
C GLY A 180 -7.91 2.67 6.08
N GLY A 181 -7.56 2.60 4.78
CA GLY A 181 -8.55 2.57 3.71
C GLY A 181 -9.51 1.40 3.86
N ARG A 182 -10.79 1.61 3.50
CA ARG A 182 -11.83 0.59 3.63
C ARG A 182 -12.45 0.28 2.29
N PHE A 183 -12.30 -0.96 1.84
CA PHE A 183 -13.05 -1.47 0.72
C PHE A 183 -14.53 -1.59 1.09
N LYS A 184 -15.41 -1.04 0.25
CA LYS A 184 -16.87 -1.14 0.42
C LYS A 184 -17.45 -1.95 -0.73
N TYR A 185 -17.92 -3.16 -0.44
CA TYR A 185 -18.52 -4.06 -1.42
C TYR A 185 -19.69 -3.41 -2.18
N SER A 186 -20.62 -2.79 -1.47
CA SER A 186 -21.77 -2.14 -2.07
C SER A 186 -21.40 -1.02 -3.05
N LYS A 187 -20.29 -0.27 -2.75
CA LYS A 187 -19.79 0.77 -3.65
C LYS A 187 -19.20 0.16 -4.93
N ALA A 188 -18.47 -0.95 -4.81
CA ALA A 188 -17.92 -1.65 -5.96
C ALA A 188 -19.05 -2.18 -6.88
N VAL A 189 -20.06 -2.84 -6.31
CA VAL A 189 -21.24 -3.34 -7.04
C VAL A 189 -21.98 -2.19 -7.76
N SER A 190 -22.26 -1.11 -7.04
CA SER A 190 -22.94 0.06 -7.63
C SER A 190 -22.13 0.72 -8.75
N LEU A 191 -20.78 0.75 -8.64
CA LEU A 191 -19.93 1.26 -9.71
C LEU A 191 -20.00 0.39 -10.95
N ILE A 192 -20.02 -0.95 -10.79
CA ILE A 192 -20.16 -1.88 -11.92
C ILE A 192 -21.50 -1.65 -12.63
N ASP A 193 -22.60 -1.58 -11.88
CA ASP A 193 -23.94 -1.38 -12.45
C ASP A 193 -24.07 -0.02 -13.14
N SER A 194 -23.32 0.99 -12.73
CA SER A 194 -23.36 2.34 -13.28
C SER A 194 -22.51 2.56 -14.54
N VAL A 195 -21.71 1.56 -14.95
CA VAL A 195 -20.82 1.69 -16.12
C VAL A 195 -21.61 1.91 -17.42
N ASP A 196 -22.68 1.16 -17.58
CA ASP A 196 -23.53 1.24 -18.77
C ASP A 196 -24.98 0.88 -18.40
N SER A 197 -25.94 1.56 -19.06
CA SER A 197 -27.37 1.32 -18.85
C SER A 197 -27.85 -0.06 -19.31
N SER A 198 -27.07 -0.76 -20.12
CA SER A 198 -27.35 -2.14 -20.52
C SER A 198 -27.10 -3.16 -19.41
N ILE A 199 -26.26 -2.84 -18.42
CA ILE A 199 -25.98 -3.74 -17.30
C ILE A 199 -27.20 -3.77 -16.38
N THR A 200 -27.78 -4.95 -16.25
CA THR A 200 -29.01 -5.17 -15.47
C THR A 200 -28.72 -5.61 -14.03
N SER A 201 -27.64 -6.33 -13.84
CA SER A 201 -27.20 -6.83 -12.52
C SER A 201 -25.76 -7.35 -12.60
N ASN A 202 -25.13 -7.56 -11.44
CA ASN A 202 -23.84 -8.24 -11.39
C ASN A 202 -23.78 -9.23 -10.22
N ILE A 203 -22.99 -10.29 -10.39
CA ILE A 203 -22.57 -11.20 -9.30
C ILE A 203 -21.07 -11.00 -9.10
N THR A 204 -20.71 -10.45 -7.95
CA THR A 204 -19.33 -10.13 -7.62
C THR A 204 -18.89 -10.96 -6.41
N LEU A 205 -17.86 -11.78 -6.60
CA LEU A 205 -17.19 -12.51 -5.53
C LEU A 205 -15.94 -11.73 -5.09
N VAL A 206 -15.73 -11.66 -3.79
CA VAL A 206 -14.59 -10.95 -3.18
C VAL A 206 -13.69 -11.96 -2.50
N THR A 207 -12.41 -11.92 -2.82
CA THR A 207 -11.35 -12.67 -2.14
C THR A 207 -10.33 -11.69 -1.61
N ILE A 208 -9.86 -11.92 -0.39
CA ILE A 208 -8.76 -11.14 0.19
C ILE A 208 -7.48 -11.96 0.17
N ARG A 209 -6.37 -11.31 -0.17
CA ARG A 209 -5.07 -11.98 -0.30
C ARG A 209 -3.96 -11.19 0.40
N ARG A 210 -3.07 -11.92 1.05
CA ARG A 210 -1.78 -11.39 1.51
C ARG A 210 -0.63 -12.21 0.96
N ASN A 211 0.45 -11.54 0.60
CA ASN A 211 1.66 -12.20 0.17
C ASN A 211 2.55 -12.47 1.39
N LEU A 212 2.96 -13.71 1.55
CA LEU A 212 3.94 -14.13 2.55
C LEU A 212 5.29 -14.37 1.84
N LYS A 213 6.34 -13.74 2.33
CA LYS A 213 7.72 -14.02 1.92
C LYS A 213 8.39 -14.82 3.03
N ALA A 214 8.59 -16.11 2.79
CA ALA A 214 9.27 -16.98 3.72
C ALA A 214 10.79 -16.70 3.75
N VAL A 215 11.40 -16.85 4.94
CA VAL A 215 12.84 -16.81 5.12
C VAL A 215 13.36 -18.24 4.96
N LEU A 216 14.20 -18.43 3.93
CA LEU A 216 14.72 -19.77 3.61
C LEU A 216 15.79 -20.20 4.59
N GLY A 217 15.81 -21.50 4.91
CA GLY A 217 16.86 -22.12 5.74
C GLY A 217 16.81 -21.75 7.22
N GLN A 218 15.70 -21.19 7.71
CA GLN A 218 15.51 -20.87 9.13
C GLN A 218 14.15 -21.34 9.59
N PHE A 219 14.09 -21.84 10.84
CA PHE A 219 12.82 -22.06 11.50
C PHE A 219 12.23 -20.69 11.86
N ALA A 220 11.04 -20.41 11.36
CA ALA A 220 10.34 -19.16 11.61
C ALA A 220 8.86 -19.42 11.74
N GLN A 221 8.23 -18.74 12.70
CA GLN A 221 6.78 -18.68 12.84
C GLN A 221 6.29 -17.44 12.10
N TYR A 222 5.27 -17.61 11.29
CA TYR A 222 4.69 -16.53 10.51
C TYR A 222 3.29 -16.20 10.99
N GLU A 223 3.09 -14.95 11.37
CA GLU A 223 1.80 -14.40 11.70
C GLU A 223 1.29 -13.53 10.56
N ILE A 224 0.08 -13.84 10.06
CA ILE A 224 -0.57 -13.12 8.99
C ILE A 224 -1.90 -12.58 9.50
N CYS A 225 -1.96 -11.28 9.77
CA CYS A 225 -3.16 -10.60 10.24
C CYS A 225 -3.86 -9.92 9.07
N TYR A 226 -5.14 -10.21 8.88
CA TYR A 226 -5.98 -9.56 7.88
C TYR A 226 -6.76 -8.37 8.45
N GLY A 227 -6.93 -8.31 9.78
CA GLY A 227 -7.66 -7.24 10.45
C GLY A 227 -9.17 -7.24 10.21
N ASN A 228 -9.71 -8.34 9.71
CA ASN A 228 -11.14 -8.56 9.47
C ASN A 228 -11.52 -9.97 9.84
N MET A 229 -12.68 -10.15 10.40
CA MET A 229 -13.27 -11.47 10.62
C MET A 229 -13.41 -12.22 9.28
N PHE A 230 -13.07 -13.50 9.27
CA PHE A 230 -13.26 -14.35 8.11
C PHE A 230 -14.68 -14.93 8.07
N HIS A 231 -15.23 -14.98 6.87
CA HIS A 231 -16.44 -15.78 6.64
C HIS A 231 -16.06 -17.26 6.56
N THR A 232 -16.70 -18.09 7.38
CA THR A 232 -16.41 -19.53 7.45
C THR A 232 -17.53 -20.35 6.84
N GLN A 233 -17.16 -21.30 6.00
CA GLN A 233 -18.04 -22.33 5.47
C GLN A 233 -17.54 -23.70 5.96
N GLU A 234 -18.42 -24.52 6.52
CA GLU A 234 -18.05 -25.84 7.06
C GLU A 234 -17.71 -26.87 5.97
N SER A 235 -18.21 -26.67 4.76
CA SER A 235 -18.10 -27.64 3.66
C SER A 235 -16.95 -27.39 2.68
N SER A 236 -16.16 -26.35 2.89
CA SER A 236 -15.06 -25.95 1.98
C SER A 236 -13.89 -25.37 2.75
N TYR A 237 -12.73 -25.29 2.09
CA TYR A 237 -11.60 -24.56 2.63
C TYR A 237 -11.87 -23.05 2.54
N ASN A 238 -11.70 -22.35 3.65
CA ASN A 238 -11.90 -20.90 3.74
C ASN A 238 -10.60 -20.15 3.44
N ILE A 239 -9.47 -20.81 3.73
CA ILE A 239 -8.12 -20.28 3.52
C ILE A 239 -7.37 -21.25 2.63
N VAL A 240 -6.81 -20.73 1.55
CA VAL A 240 -5.97 -21.51 0.63
C VAL A 240 -4.75 -20.68 0.23
N SER A 241 -3.62 -21.36 0.03
CA SER A 241 -2.44 -20.70 -0.55
C SER A 241 -2.33 -20.97 -2.05
N THR A 242 -1.51 -20.16 -2.72
CA THR A 242 -0.89 -20.57 -3.99
C THR A 242 0.09 -21.71 -3.74
N GLY A 243 0.45 -22.46 -4.77
CA GLY A 243 1.43 -23.53 -4.66
C GLY A 243 2.83 -23.00 -4.31
N PHE A 244 3.54 -23.72 -3.46
CA PHE A 244 4.91 -23.44 -3.04
C PHE A 244 5.72 -24.74 -2.91
N THR A 245 7.02 -24.62 -2.74
CA THR A 245 7.92 -25.77 -2.59
C THR A 245 8.46 -25.85 -1.17
N ILE A 246 8.56 -27.08 -0.64
CA ILE A 246 9.20 -27.36 0.66
C ILE A 246 10.37 -28.32 0.41
N GLU A 247 11.47 -28.12 1.10
CA GLU A 247 12.62 -29.01 1.03
C GLU A 247 12.23 -30.44 1.43
N GLY A 248 12.64 -31.40 0.62
CA GLY A 248 12.28 -32.81 0.80
C GLY A 248 10.96 -33.26 0.22
N VAL A 249 10.19 -32.35 -0.42
CA VAL A 249 8.95 -32.66 -1.14
C VAL A 249 9.11 -32.26 -2.60
N THR A 250 8.93 -33.22 -3.50
CA THR A 250 9.09 -33.02 -4.98
C THR A 250 7.88 -32.35 -5.61
N GLU A 251 6.71 -32.58 -5.04
CA GLU A 251 5.45 -32.05 -5.54
C GLU A 251 5.20 -30.62 -5.02
N THR A 252 4.38 -29.88 -5.75
CA THR A 252 3.91 -28.57 -5.30
C THR A 252 3.00 -28.74 -4.09
N VAL A 253 3.34 -28.05 -3.01
CA VAL A 253 2.61 -28.05 -1.74
C VAL A 253 1.63 -26.90 -1.70
N TYR A 254 0.50 -27.10 -1.08
CA TYR A 254 -0.55 -26.12 -0.83
C TYR A 254 -0.88 -26.09 0.66
N LEU A 255 -1.37 -24.96 1.10
CA LEU A 255 -1.89 -24.75 2.45
C LEU A 255 -3.40 -24.60 2.38
N ALA A 256 -4.12 -25.25 3.31
CA ALA A 256 -5.53 -25.03 3.53
C ALA A 256 -5.87 -25.08 5.02
N ASP A 257 -7.08 -24.67 5.35
CA ASP A 257 -7.63 -24.71 6.70
C ASP A 257 -8.62 -25.87 6.88
N GLU A 258 -8.70 -26.33 8.11
CA GLU A 258 -9.74 -27.24 8.59
C GLU A 258 -10.45 -26.56 9.75
N VAL A 259 -11.76 -26.35 9.63
CA VAL A 259 -12.58 -25.72 10.67
C VAL A 259 -12.71 -26.64 11.87
N ILE A 260 -12.26 -26.20 13.05
CA ILE A 260 -12.45 -26.93 14.31
C ILE A 260 -13.74 -26.49 14.98
N ASN A 261 -13.96 -25.18 15.02
CA ASN A 261 -15.19 -24.57 15.51
C ASN A 261 -15.40 -23.20 14.81
N ARG A 262 -16.47 -22.50 15.16
CA ARG A 262 -16.84 -21.21 14.54
C ARG A 262 -15.71 -20.16 14.58
N ASP A 263 -14.88 -20.20 15.62
CA ASP A 263 -13.89 -19.15 15.89
C ASP A 263 -12.48 -19.57 15.49
N LYS A 264 -12.18 -20.88 15.47
CA LYS A 264 -10.83 -21.41 15.30
C LYS A 264 -10.77 -22.55 14.28
N GLY A 265 -9.68 -22.57 13.54
CA GLY A 265 -9.31 -23.62 12.62
C GLY A 265 -7.84 -24.04 12.77
N ARG A 266 -7.47 -25.04 12.04
CA ARG A 266 -6.13 -25.60 11.95
C ARG A 266 -5.65 -25.49 10.52
N ILE A 267 -4.38 -25.14 10.33
CA ILE A 267 -3.72 -25.16 9.04
C ILE A 267 -3.08 -26.51 8.80
N PHE A 268 -3.20 -27.01 7.59
CA PHE A 268 -2.49 -28.20 7.14
C PHE A 268 -1.85 -27.99 5.76
N PHE A 269 -0.81 -28.77 5.46
CA PHE A 269 -0.17 -28.80 4.15
C PHE A 269 -0.55 -30.07 3.40
N PHE A 270 -0.75 -29.92 2.11
CA PHE A 270 -1.13 -31.01 1.23
C PHE A 270 -0.56 -30.87 -0.18
N THR A 271 -0.47 -31.99 -0.89
CA THR A 271 -0.19 -32.04 -2.34
C THR A 271 -1.40 -32.63 -3.04
N TYR A 272 -1.49 -32.44 -4.34
CA TYR A 272 -2.47 -33.15 -5.15
C TYR A 272 -1.86 -34.44 -5.72
N THR A 273 -2.58 -35.54 -5.62
CA THR A 273 -2.25 -36.77 -6.35
C THR A 273 -2.54 -36.60 -7.84
N GLU A 274 -2.05 -37.52 -8.69
CA GLU A 274 -2.34 -37.49 -10.14
C GLU A 274 -3.86 -37.49 -10.44
N GLY A 275 -4.69 -38.04 -9.55
CA GLY A 275 -6.15 -38.03 -9.63
C GLY A 275 -6.82 -36.76 -9.09
N GLY A 276 -6.05 -35.74 -8.68
CA GLY A 276 -6.58 -34.48 -8.16
C GLY A 276 -7.10 -34.55 -6.71
N THR A 277 -6.89 -35.65 -6.01
CA THR A 277 -7.27 -35.78 -4.58
C THR A 277 -6.17 -35.19 -3.68
N PRO A 278 -6.53 -34.45 -2.60
CA PRO A 278 -5.56 -33.91 -1.68
C PRO A 278 -4.92 -35.01 -0.83
N ASN A 279 -3.59 -35.02 -0.79
CA ASN A 279 -2.77 -35.87 0.06
C ASN A 279 -2.13 -35.03 1.15
N ILE A 280 -2.53 -35.22 2.41
CA ILE A 280 -2.07 -34.40 3.54
C ILE A 280 -0.65 -34.81 3.95
N ILE A 281 0.29 -33.84 3.89
CA ILE A 281 1.68 -34.01 4.27
C ILE A 281 1.88 -33.67 5.76
N LYS A 282 1.30 -32.56 6.22
CA LYS A 282 1.42 -32.09 7.61
C LYS A 282 0.07 -31.60 8.10
N LYS A 283 -0.53 -32.31 9.08
CA LYS A 283 -1.86 -31.98 9.62
C LYS A 283 -1.90 -30.74 10.52
N ASN A 284 -0.83 -30.48 11.24
CA ASN A 284 -0.71 -29.36 12.19
C ASN A 284 0.43 -28.46 11.72
N ALA A 285 0.19 -27.58 10.78
CA ALA A 285 1.14 -26.63 10.27
C ALA A 285 0.86 -25.20 10.76
N GLY A 286 -0.13 -25.06 11.63
CA GLY A 286 -0.50 -23.77 12.18
C GLY A 286 -1.95 -23.71 12.66
N THR A 287 -2.37 -22.52 13.06
CA THR A 287 -3.72 -22.23 13.57
C THR A 287 -4.34 -21.04 12.87
N VAL A 288 -5.66 -20.98 12.88
CA VAL A 288 -6.44 -19.84 12.37
C VAL A 288 -7.38 -19.36 13.46
N ASP A 289 -7.42 -18.05 13.65
CA ASP A 289 -8.46 -17.35 14.40
C ASP A 289 -9.36 -16.62 13.38
N TYR A 290 -10.56 -17.15 13.14
CA TYR A 290 -11.48 -16.59 12.17
C TYR A 290 -12.11 -15.27 12.65
N MET A 291 -12.27 -15.10 13.97
CA MET A 291 -12.86 -13.90 14.54
C MET A 291 -11.95 -12.68 14.42
N HIS A 292 -10.64 -12.87 14.62
CA HIS A 292 -9.65 -11.80 14.51
C HIS A 292 -9.05 -11.70 13.12
N GLY A 293 -9.25 -12.72 12.27
CA GLY A 293 -8.67 -12.79 10.94
C GLY A 293 -7.16 -12.98 10.97
N GLU A 294 -6.69 -13.86 11.84
CA GLU A 294 -5.29 -14.14 12.09
C GLU A 294 -4.93 -15.57 11.73
N ILE A 295 -3.81 -15.74 11.03
CA ILE A 295 -3.25 -17.03 10.65
C ILE A 295 -1.85 -17.12 11.23
N LEU A 296 -1.60 -18.17 11.98
CA LEU A 296 -0.28 -18.52 12.51
C LEU A 296 0.20 -19.78 11.79
N ILE A 297 1.40 -19.73 11.19
CA ILE A 297 2.03 -20.85 10.50
C ILE A 297 3.33 -21.19 11.22
N ASP A 298 3.49 -22.50 11.56
CA ASP A 298 4.63 -23.05 12.32
C ASP A 298 5.58 -23.88 11.45
#